data_5fa7b48b1e7daf1a0f61db22a9aca1d1
#
_entry.id   5fa7b48b1e7daf1a0f61db22a9aca1d1
#
_cell.length_a   1.000
_cell.length_b   1.000
_cell.length_c   1.000
_cell.angle_alpha   90.00
_cell.angle_beta   90.00
_cell.angle_gamma   90.00
#
_symmetry.space_group_name_H-M   'P 1'
#
loop_
_entity.id
_entity.type
_entity.pdbx_description
1 polymer ?
#
loop_
_entity_poly.entity_id
_entity_poly.type
_entity_poly.pdbx_seq_one_letter_code
_entity_poly.pdbx_strand_id
1 'polypeptide(L)'
;AIKKNQLYASLWAGCDELRGGMDASLYKDYVLTLLFLKYVSDKHKHGGGMIELPAGATFDDIVNLKNTADIGDRLNKIIAQIAEANDLKGVIDVADFNDEDKLGKGKEMIDRLSKLVGIFEKLNLSSNQAEDDDLLGDAYEYLMRHFATESGKSKGQFYTPAEVSRIMA
;
A
#
# COMPACT_ATOMS: atom_id res chain seq x y z
N ALA A 1 -19.36 15.30 1.34
CA ALA A 1 -18.46 14.16 1.27
C ALA A 1 -17.62 14.20 -0.01
N ILE A 2 -16.37 13.80 0.09
CA ILE A 2 -15.49 13.72 -1.06
C ILE A 2 -15.95 12.57 -1.94
N LYS A 3 -16.12 12.84 -3.23
CA LYS A 3 -16.48 11.80 -4.19
C LYS A 3 -15.33 10.81 -4.33
N LYS A 4 -15.66 9.52 -4.56
CA LYS A 4 -14.65 8.48 -4.69
C LYS A 4 -13.58 8.82 -5.73
N ASN A 5 -14.00 9.37 -6.87
CA ASN A 5 -13.05 9.72 -7.93
C ASN A 5 -12.05 10.79 -7.50
N GLN A 6 -12.51 11.76 -6.72
CA GLN A 6 -11.61 12.79 -6.19
C GLN A 6 -10.62 12.21 -5.19
N LEU A 7 -11.09 11.30 -4.35
CA LEU A 7 -10.24 10.63 -3.39
C LEU A 7 -9.14 9.83 -4.09
N TYR A 8 -9.51 9.06 -5.09
CA TYR A 8 -8.55 8.23 -5.82
C TYR A 8 -7.58 9.07 -6.64
N ALA A 9 -8.07 10.15 -7.25
CA ALA A 9 -7.20 11.05 -8.00
C ALA A 9 -6.18 11.72 -7.09
N SER A 10 -6.59 12.14 -5.91
CA SER A 10 -5.69 12.73 -4.92
C SER A 10 -4.66 11.72 -4.45
N LEU A 11 -5.09 10.49 -4.21
CA LEU A 11 -4.20 9.40 -3.80
C LEU A 11 -3.15 9.13 -4.88
N TRP A 12 -3.58 9.02 -6.13
CA TRP A 12 -2.66 8.79 -7.24
C TRP A 12 -1.66 9.93 -7.39
N ALA A 13 -2.15 11.18 -7.36
CA ALA A 13 -1.28 12.35 -7.53
C ALA A 13 -0.20 12.39 -6.46
N GLY A 14 -0.58 12.12 -5.20
CA GLY A 14 0.37 12.09 -4.11
C GLY A 14 1.42 11.00 -4.27
N CYS A 15 1.00 9.81 -4.65
CA CYS A 15 1.92 8.69 -4.84
C CYS A 15 2.84 8.93 -6.05
N ASP A 16 2.28 9.43 -7.15
CA ASP A 16 3.06 9.64 -8.36
C ASP A 16 4.15 10.70 -8.15
N GLU A 17 3.88 11.70 -7.35
CA GLU A 17 4.87 12.72 -7.00
C GLU A 17 6.12 12.13 -6.36
N LEU A 18 5.95 11.07 -5.58
CA LEU A 18 7.05 10.44 -4.85
C LEU A 18 7.77 9.35 -5.64
N ARG A 19 7.25 9.00 -6.81
CA ARG A 19 7.82 7.92 -7.62
C ARG A 19 9.25 8.22 -8.08
N GLY A 20 9.53 9.47 -8.42
CA GLY A 20 10.82 9.83 -9.00
C GLY A 20 11.04 9.14 -10.33
N GLY A 21 12.22 8.59 -10.51
CA GLY A 21 12.58 7.88 -11.75
C GLY A 21 12.27 6.39 -11.73
N MET A 22 11.59 5.88 -10.70
CA MET A 22 11.31 4.46 -10.62
C MET A 22 10.30 4.02 -11.67
N ASP A 23 10.53 2.86 -12.28
CA ASP A 23 9.60 2.27 -13.24
C ASP A 23 8.25 2.03 -12.55
N ALA A 24 7.17 2.37 -13.24
CA ALA A 24 5.82 2.22 -12.69
C ALA A 24 5.50 0.77 -12.33
N SER A 25 6.03 -0.19 -13.08
CA SER A 25 5.79 -1.61 -12.78
C SER A 25 6.42 -2.06 -11.47
N LEU A 26 7.49 -1.41 -11.05
CA LEU A 26 8.11 -1.69 -9.75
C LEU A 26 7.45 -0.89 -8.64
N TYR A 27 7.15 0.36 -8.91
CA TYR A 27 6.57 1.27 -7.91
C TYR A 27 5.19 0.82 -7.47
N LYS A 28 4.41 0.21 -8.37
CA LYS A 28 3.06 -0.25 -8.02
C LYS A 28 3.05 -1.18 -6.81
N ASP A 29 4.08 -2.02 -6.68
CA ASP A 29 4.13 -2.98 -5.57
C ASP A 29 4.24 -2.28 -4.23
N TYR A 30 5.00 -1.18 -4.16
CA TYR A 30 5.11 -0.40 -2.94
C TYR A 30 3.79 0.26 -2.57
N VAL A 31 3.16 0.89 -3.56
CA VAL A 31 1.90 1.62 -3.35
C VAL A 31 0.78 0.66 -2.97
N LEU A 32 0.64 -0.42 -3.72
CA LEU A 32 -0.45 -1.37 -3.48
C LEU A 32 -0.29 -2.13 -2.17
N THR A 33 0.94 -2.40 -1.76
CA THR A 33 1.20 -3.02 -0.45
C THR A 33 0.75 -2.09 0.67
N LEU A 34 1.10 -0.81 0.60
CA LEU A 34 0.68 0.15 1.62
C LEU A 34 -0.83 0.35 1.65
N LEU A 35 -1.47 0.36 0.49
CA LEU A 35 -2.92 0.42 0.40
C LEU A 35 -3.56 -0.77 1.11
N PHE A 36 -3.03 -1.98 0.85
CA PHE A 36 -3.51 -3.19 1.50
C PHE A 36 -3.36 -3.11 3.02
N LEU A 37 -2.18 -2.70 3.49
CA LEU A 37 -1.91 -2.60 4.93
C LEU A 37 -2.84 -1.59 5.60
N LYS A 38 -3.08 -0.47 4.96
CA LYS A 38 -3.99 0.55 5.48
C LYS A 38 -5.42 0.00 5.58
N TYR A 39 -5.86 -0.67 4.53
CA TYR A 39 -7.21 -1.24 4.49
C TYR A 39 -7.41 -2.27 5.60
N VAL A 40 -6.48 -3.23 5.74
CA VAL A 40 -6.58 -4.29 6.75
C VAL A 40 -6.55 -3.71 8.15
N SER A 41 -5.71 -2.71 8.38
CA SER A 41 -5.59 -2.08 9.68
C SER A 41 -6.88 -1.34 10.06
N ASP A 42 -7.46 -0.61 9.11
CA ASP A 42 -8.72 0.10 9.36
C ASP A 42 -9.85 -0.87 9.64
N LYS A 43 -9.93 -1.98 8.90
CA LYS A 43 -10.93 -3.01 9.14
C LYS A 43 -10.76 -3.65 10.51
N HIS A 44 -9.53 -3.95 10.89
CA HIS A 44 -9.23 -4.55 12.19
C HIS A 44 -9.64 -3.62 13.33
N LYS A 45 -9.37 -2.33 13.17
CA LYS A 45 -9.71 -1.32 14.17
C LYS A 45 -11.19 -1.26 14.47
N HIS A 46 -12.03 -1.56 13.48
CA HIS A 46 -13.47 -1.54 13.61
C HIS A 46 -14.07 -2.92 13.86
N GLY A 47 -13.24 -3.88 14.23
CA GLY A 47 -13.69 -5.21 14.61
C GLY A 47 -14.03 -6.12 13.45
N GLY A 48 -13.68 -5.71 12.22
CA GLY A 48 -13.95 -6.51 11.04
C GLY A 48 -12.68 -7.07 10.43
N GLY A 49 -12.86 -7.83 9.34
CA GLY A 49 -11.76 -8.32 8.54
C GLY A 49 -11.35 -9.75 8.86
N MET A 50 -10.87 -10.43 7.84
CA MET A 50 -10.41 -11.81 7.95
C MET A 50 -8.89 -11.92 8.08
N ILE A 51 -8.20 -10.80 7.92
CA ILE A 51 -6.75 -10.75 8.02
C ILE A 51 -6.36 -10.54 9.47
N GLU A 52 -5.50 -11.41 9.96
CA GLU A 52 -4.99 -11.33 11.32
C GLU A 52 -3.83 -10.35 11.39
N LEU A 53 -3.89 -9.40 12.33
CA LEU A 53 -2.79 -8.47 12.55
C LEU A 53 -2.05 -8.82 13.83
N PRO A 54 -0.79 -9.27 13.74
CA PRO A 54 0.03 -9.47 14.93
C PRO A 54 0.21 -8.19 15.72
N ALA A 55 0.51 -8.31 17.00
CA ALA A 55 0.83 -7.17 17.84
C ALA A 55 2.00 -6.40 17.23
N GLY A 56 1.89 -5.08 17.16
CA GLY A 56 2.92 -4.23 16.59
C GLY A 56 2.87 -4.12 15.08
N ALA A 57 1.83 -4.65 14.43
CA ALA A 57 1.73 -4.66 12.97
C ALA A 57 0.52 -3.86 12.44
N THR A 58 0.01 -2.92 13.22
CA THR A 58 -1.07 -2.04 12.75
C THR A 58 -0.51 -0.91 11.90
N PHE A 59 -1.38 -0.22 11.17
CA PHE A 59 -0.93 0.93 10.40
C PHE A 59 -0.45 2.07 11.30
N ASP A 60 -0.99 2.19 12.52
CA ASP A 60 -0.50 3.16 13.50
C ASP A 60 0.96 2.87 13.86
N ASP A 61 1.33 1.61 13.95
CA ASP A 61 2.72 1.21 14.18
C ASP A 61 3.62 1.62 13.01
N ILE A 62 3.08 1.52 11.79
CA ILE A 62 3.80 1.95 10.59
C ILE A 62 3.99 3.47 10.60
N VAL A 63 2.96 4.22 10.98
CA VAL A 63 3.05 5.69 11.08
C VAL A 63 4.16 6.11 12.05
N ASN A 64 4.32 5.37 13.13
CA ASN A 64 5.36 5.65 14.12
C ASN A 64 6.77 5.44 13.60
N LEU A 65 6.93 4.79 12.45
CA LEU A 65 8.24 4.60 11.81
C LEU A 65 8.68 5.80 10.97
N LYS A 66 7.79 6.74 10.73
CA LYS A 66 8.12 7.91 9.90
C LYS A 66 9.33 8.63 10.50
N ASN A 67 10.26 9.00 9.61
CA ASN A 67 11.48 9.72 9.96
C ASN A 67 12.48 8.92 10.80
N THR A 68 12.29 7.62 10.94
CA THR A 68 13.31 6.78 11.60
C THR A 68 14.30 6.27 10.56
N ALA A 69 15.55 6.08 10.99
CA ALA A 69 16.64 5.68 10.10
C ALA A 69 16.43 4.28 9.51
N ASP A 70 15.75 3.41 10.22
CA ASP A 70 15.52 2.02 9.83
C ASP A 70 14.10 1.75 9.33
N ILE A 71 13.42 2.78 8.84
CA ILE A 71 12.03 2.66 8.40
C ILE A 71 11.82 1.54 7.37
N GLY A 72 12.72 1.41 6.40
CA GLY A 72 12.61 0.39 5.36
C GLY A 72 12.69 -1.01 5.92
N ASP A 73 13.67 -1.26 6.76
CA ASP A 73 13.86 -2.56 7.38
C ASP A 73 12.67 -2.94 8.27
N ARG A 74 12.17 -1.98 9.03
CA ARG A 74 11.04 -2.22 9.92
C ARG A 74 9.74 -2.45 9.17
N LEU A 75 9.54 -1.73 8.06
CA LEU A 75 8.39 -2.00 7.19
C LEU A 75 8.44 -3.44 6.68
N ASN A 76 9.60 -3.88 6.21
CA ASN A 76 9.76 -5.25 5.74
C ASN A 76 9.40 -6.26 6.84
N LYS A 77 9.81 -5.98 8.07
CA LYS A 77 9.53 -6.88 9.20
C LYS A 77 8.05 -6.95 9.53
N ILE A 78 7.36 -5.82 9.52
CA ILE A 78 5.92 -5.76 9.75
C ILE A 78 5.17 -6.54 8.67
N ILE A 79 5.53 -6.31 7.42
CA ILE A 79 4.92 -6.99 6.29
C ILE A 79 5.15 -8.50 6.38
N ALA A 80 6.37 -8.92 6.75
CA ALA A 80 6.68 -10.34 6.91
C ALA A 80 5.85 -10.99 8.02
N GLN A 81 5.63 -10.28 9.12
CA GLN A 81 4.80 -10.78 10.20
C GLN A 81 3.35 -10.99 9.76
N ILE A 82 2.80 -10.04 9.03
CA ILE A 82 1.43 -10.14 8.52
C ILE A 82 1.32 -11.29 7.51
N ALA A 83 2.30 -11.38 6.62
CA ALA A 83 2.33 -12.45 5.61
C ALA A 83 2.40 -13.83 6.25
N GLU A 84 3.23 -13.98 7.28
CA GLU A 84 3.37 -15.24 7.98
C GLU A 84 2.10 -15.62 8.74
N ALA A 85 1.50 -14.66 9.43
CA ALA A 85 0.29 -14.91 10.21
C ALA A 85 -0.92 -15.29 9.36
N ASN A 86 -0.92 -14.92 8.08
CA ASN A 86 -2.07 -15.10 7.20
C ASN A 86 -1.77 -15.98 5.98
N ASP A 87 -0.62 -16.61 5.96
CA ASP A 87 -0.21 -17.48 4.84
C ASP A 87 -0.18 -16.72 3.51
N LEU A 88 0.37 -15.50 3.54
CA LEU A 88 0.45 -14.62 2.37
C LEU A 88 1.90 -14.37 1.92
N LYS A 89 2.83 -15.24 2.32
CA LYS A 89 4.21 -15.12 1.85
C LYS A 89 4.27 -15.25 0.34
N GLY A 90 5.05 -14.37 -0.29
CA GLY A 90 5.16 -14.30 -1.74
C GLY A 90 4.02 -13.54 -2.39
N VAL A 91 3.05 -13.05 -1.61
CA VAL A 91 1.90 -12.31 -2.11
C VAL A 91 2.02 -10.83 -1.75
N ILE A 92 2.12 -10.52 -0.45
CA ILE A 92 2.17 -9.13 0.00
C ILE A 92 3.59 -8.64 0.29
N ASP A 93 4.56 -9.51 0.31
CA ASP A 93 5.95 -9.21 0.66
C ASP A 93 6.88 -9.19 -0.56
N VAL A 94 6.35 -8.86 -1.72
CA VAL A 94 7.13 -8.84 -2.97
C VAL A 94 7.98 -7.58 -3.12
N ALA A 95 7.60 -6.48 -2.49
CA ALA A 95 8.35 -5.24 -2.54
C ALA A 95 9.33 -5.17 -1.38
N ASP A 96 10.58 -4.82 -1.68
CA ASP A 96 11.60 -4.63 -0.66
C ASP A 96 11.66 -3.15 -0.29
N PHE A 97 11.15 -2.80 0.89
CA PHE A 97 11.10 -1.42 1.35
C PHE A 97 12.46 -0.92 1.85
N ASN A 98 13.47 -1.76 1.81
CA ASN A 98 14.83 -1.38 2.19
C ASN A 98 15.78 -1.42 1.00
N ASP A 99 15.28 -1.32 -0.22
CA ASP A 99 16.06 -1.37 -1.44
C ASP A 99 16.57 0.02 -1.80
N GLU A 100 17.84 0.25 -1.51
CA GLU A 100 18.47 1.55 -1.75
C GLU A 100 18.56 1.92 -3.23
N ASP A 101 18.66 0.93 -4.09
CA ASP A 101 18.74 1.18 -5.53
C ASP A 101 17.44 1.74 -6.09
N LYS A 102 16.31 1.33 -5.52
CA LYS A 102 15.00 1.76 -5.98
C LYS A 102 14.46 2.97 -5.22
N LEU A 103 14.72 3.02 -3.92
CA LEU A 103 14.11 4.03 -3.04
C LEU A 103 15.05 5.16 -2.65
N GLY A 104 16.33 5.05 -2.99
CA GLY A 104 17.33 6.01 -2.59
C GLY A 104 18.03 5.59 -1.31
N LYS A 105 19.15 6.25 -1.02
CA LYS A 105 20.00 5.93 0.13
C LYS A 105 19.80 6.93 1.25
N GLY A 106 19.93 6.45 2.48
CA GLY A 106 19.94 7.30 3.64
C GLY A 106 18.69 8.16 3.76
N LYS A 107 18.88 9.46 3.84
CA LYS A 107 17.79 10.41 4.03
C LYS A 107 16.76 10.37 2.90
N GLU A 108 17.18 10.12 1.69
CA GLU A 108 16.28 10.05 0.55
C GLU A 108 15.25 8.94 0.73
N MET A 109 15.70 7.76 1.15
CA MET A 109 14.80 6.64 1.44
C MET A 109 13.86 6.99 2.59
N ILE A 110 14.40 7.54 3.68
CA ILE A 110 13.61 7.90 4.85
C ILE A 110 12.51 8.89 4.48
N ASP A 111 12.86 9.94 3.76
CA ASP A 111 11.90 10.98 3.35
C ASP A 111 10.83 10.42 2.43
N ARG A 112 11.24 9.61 1.46
CA ARG A 112 10.31 9.03 0.48
C ARG A 112 9.30 8.12 1.16
N LEU A 113 9.78 7.19 1.98
CA LEU A 113 8.91 6.27 2.68
C LEU A 113 8.03 6.96 3.70
N SER A 114 8.57 7.95 4.42
CA SER A 114 7.79 8.70 5.39
C SER A 114 6.65 9.48 4.73
N LYS A 115 6.91 10.10 3.60
CA LYS A 115 5.88 10.84 2.85
C LYS A 115 4.83 9.90 2.27
N LEU A 116 5.28 8.74 1.77
CA LEU A 116 4.36 7.76 1.22
C LEU A 116 3.43 7.21 2.31
N VAL A 117 3.97 6.86 3.46
CA VAL A 117 3.17 6.44 4.62
C VAL A 117 2.18 7.54 5.00
N GLY A 118 2.62 8.81 4.99
CA GLY A 118 1.77 9.95 5.32
C GLY A 118 0.56 10.08 4.40
N ILE A 119 0.72 9.75 3.12
CA ILE A 119 -0.39 9.78 2.17
C ILE A 119 -1.48 8.78 2.59
N PHE A 120 -1.08 7.56 2.92
CA PHE A 120 -2.02 6.52 3.33
C PHE A 120 -2.57 6.77 4.74
N GLU A 121 -1.81 7.42 5.59
CA GLU A 121 -2.27 7.79 6.92
C GLU A 121 -3.51 8.66 6.86
N LYS A 122 -3.56 9.57 5.90
CA LYS A 122 -4.68 10.49 5.72
C LYS A 122 -5.89 9.86 5.02
N LEU A 123 -5.70 8.72 4.38
CA LEU A 123 -6.76 8.04 3.66
C LEU A 123 -7.67 7.34 4.67
N ASN A 124 -8.98 7.58 4.58
CA ASN A 124 -9.93 6.96 5.47
C ASN A 124 -10.81 5.98 4.70
N LEU A 125 -10.46 4.71 4.77
CA LEU A 125 -11.20 3.65 4.08
C LEU A 125 -12.33 3.10 4.94
N SER A 126 -12.41 3.48 6.21
CA SER A 126 -13.43 2.95 7.11
C SER A 126 -14.67 3.83 7.22
N SER A 127 -14.64 5.03 6.65
CA SER A 127 -15.72 6.01 6.83
C SER A 127 -17.03 5.66 6.13
N ASN A 128 -17.00 4.77 5.16
CA ASN A 128 -18.17 4.39 4.37
C ASN A 128 -18.43 2.90 4.50
N GLN A 129 -18.74 2.44 5.70
CA GLN A 129 -18.84 1.00 5.96
C GLN A 129 -19.88 0.28 5.10
N ALA A 130 -20.96 0.96 4.74
CA ALA A 130 -21.99 0.35 3.90
C ALA A 130 -21.52 0.07 2.47
N GLU A 131 -20.46 0.74 2.03
CA GLU A 131 -19.91 0.62 0.69
C GLU A 131 -18.49 0.06 0.67
N ASP A 132 -17.96 -0.29 1.84
CA ASP A 132 -16.55 -0.61 2.03
C ASP A 132 -16.09 -1.85 1.27
N ASP A 133 -16.98 -2.77 0.98
CA ASP A 133 -16.56 -4.01 0.33
C ASP A 133 -15.89 -3.77 -1.01
N ASP A 134 -16.28 -2.68 -1.69
CA ASP A 134 -15.75 -2.36 -3.00
C ASP A 134 -14.67 -1.27 -2.97
N LEU A 135 -14.48 -0.60 -1.83
CA LEU A 135 -13.61 0.56 -1.78
C LEU A 135 -12.15 0.21 -2.08
N LEU A 136 -11.67 -0.88 -1.50
CA LEU A 136 -10.31 -1.34 -1.78
C LEU A 136 -10.18 -1.79 -3.23
N GLY A 137 -11.16 -2.53 -3.73
CA GLY A 137 -11.16 -2.99 -5.12
C GLY A 137 -11.17 -1.83 -6.10
N ASP A 138 -12.01 -0.84 -5.84
CA ASP A 138 -12.10 0.35 -6.68
C ASP A 138 -10.79 1.15 -6.68
N ALA A 139 -10.21 1.35 -5.51
CA ALA A 139 -8.94 2.07 -5.40
C ALA A 139 -7.81 1.31 -6.09
N TYR A 140 -7.78 -0.01 -5.91
CA TYR A 140 -6.80 -0.87 -6.56
C TYR A 140 -6.93 -0.76 -8.07
N GLU A 141 -8.14 -0.89 -8.59
CA GLU A 141 -8.40 -0.82 -10.03
C GLU A 141 -8.02 0.54 -10.61
N TYR A 142 -8.35 1.62 -9.89
CA TYR A 142 -7.99 2.97 -10.30
C TYR A 142 -6.47 3.11 -10.43
N LEU A 143 -5.74 2.68 -9.41
CA LEU A 143 -4.29 2.77 -9.41
C LEU A 143 -3.67 1.88 -10.49
N MET A 144 -4.21 0.69 -10.69
CA MET A 144 -3.70 -0.22 -11.71
C MET A 144 -3.83 0.36 -13.11
N ARG A 145 -4.94 1.05 -13.39
CA ARG A 145 -5.11 1.71 -14.69
C ARG A 145 -4.06 2.78 -14.93
N HIS A 146 -3.77 3.58 -13.90
CA HIS A 146 -2.75 4.60 -14.03
C HIS A 146 -1.36 4.00 -14.19
N PHE A 147 -1.03 2.97 -13.41
CA PHE A 147 0.26 2.31 -13.55
C PHE A 147 0.42 1.64 -14.92
N ALA A 148 -0.63 1.04 -15.44
CA ALA A 148 -0.60 0.41 -16.77
C ALA A 148 -0.35 1.45 -17.85
N THR A 149 -0.98 2.62 -17.77
CA THR A 149 -0.79 3.70 -18.71
C THR A 149 0.65 4.21 -18.66
N GLU A 150 1.19 4.41 -17.44
CA GLU A 150 2.55 4.90 -17.26
C GLU A 150 3.60 3.88 -17.73
N SER A 151 3.35 2.60 -17.45
CA SER A 151 4.26 1.54 -17.86
C SER A 151 4.31 1.36 -19.37
N GLY A 152 3.19 1.54 -20.02
CA GLY A 152 3.06 1.41 -21.47
C GLY A 152 3.30 0.04 -22.03
N LYS A 153 4.32 -0.65 -21.60
CA LYS A 153 4.75 -1.92 -22.17
C LYS A 153 4.69 -3.09 -21.20
N SER A 154 4.29 -2.86 -19.97
CA SER A 154 4.25 -3.91 -18.96
C SER A 154 2.91 -4.63 -18.95
N LYS A 155 2.37 -4.88 -20.13
CA LYS A 155 1.08 -5.56 -20.26
C LYS A 155 1.18 -6.97 -19.70
N GLY A 156 0.18 -7.35 -18.93
CA GLY A 156 0.13 -8.68 -18.33
C GLY A 156 0.89 -8.81 -17.03
N GLN A 157 1.58 -7.76 -16.61
CA GLN A 157 2.32 -7.75 -15.34
C GLN A 157 1.46 -7.35 -14.16
N PHE A 158 0.23 -6.93 -14.40
CA PHE A 158 -0.65 -6.43 -13.38
C PHE A 158 -1.70 -7.47 -13.01
N TYR A 159 -2.01 -7.54 -11.72
CA TYR A 159 -3.07 -8.43 -11.24
C TYR A 159 -4.43 -7.89 -11.61
N THR A 160 -5.39 -8.78 -11.85
CA THR A 160 -6.76 -8.36 -12.06
C THR A 160 -7.44 -8.10 -10.72
N PRO A 161 -8.49 -7.26 -10.68
CA PRO A 161 -9.25 -7.07 -9.45
C PRO A 161 -9.80 -8.37 -8.87
N ALA A 162 -10.15 -9.32 -9.71
CA ALA A 162 -10.64 -10.62 -9.26
C ALA A 162 -9.57 -11.41 -8.49
N GLU A 163 -8.31 -11.33 -8.94
CA GLU A 163 -7.20 -11.96 -8.25
C GLU A 163 -6.97 -11.35 -6.88
N VAL A 164 -7.06 -10.03 -6.79
CA VAL A 164 -6.93 -9.33 -5.52
C VAL A 164 -8.05 -9.72 -4.57
N SER A 165 -9.28 -9.78 -5.06
CA SER A 165 -10.43 -10.19 -4.27
C SER A 165 -10.26 -11.60 -3.70
N ARG A 166 -9.73 -12.53 -4.49
CA ARG A 166 -9.47 -13.89 -4.04
C ARG A 166 -8.44 -13.94 -2.92
N ILE A 167 -7.41 -13.13 -3.01
CA ILE A 167 -6.36 -13.08 -2.01
C ILE A 167 -6.91 -12.54 -0.70
N MET A 168 -7.80 -11.57 -0.77
CA MET A 168 -8.34 -10.87 0.41
C MET A 168 -9.64 -11.44 0.94
N ALA A 169 -10.25 -12.35 0.23
CA ALA A 169 -11.44 -13.03 0.70
C ALA A 169 -11.05 -14.12 1.70
#